data_f962bb732408ea0fcc135278ea254632
#
_entry.id   f962bb732408ea0fcc135278ea254632
#
_cell.length_a   1.000
_cell.length_b   1.000
_cell.length_c   1.000
_cell.angle_alpha   90.00
_cell.angle_beta   90.00
_cell.angle_gamma   90.00
#
_symmetry.space_group_name_H-M   'P 1'
#
loop_
_entity.id
_entity.type
_entity.pdbx_description
1 polymer ?
#
loop_
_entity_poly.entity_id
_entity_poly.type
_entity_poly.pdbx_seq_one_letter_code
_entity_poly.pdbx_strand_id
1 'polypeptide(L)'
;MNFTRIHTSLLILAVLVLALGFTGCKSGGMSAQEGGGLSWKNKLKIADKFYKEGYFYDACHYYSEVLEEQPDNMDVTYKLAESYYLSRDYKEANENYKMVMDKNLVLYPMSHYKYALTLKMTGRYPEAKEEFAKFGKSYKGADANLQKKRVKNEILGCDYALEALGKPLNVVVIHMGNEINAAYTEASPMPVGADKLIYASLRSDTVIAFEDVKSRVGRFQLYQSVKTYNRWSQGELLPPEVNEPGMDVANGCYSPDKKRFFYTQCKSDKTGKMICSIFMSDFIDGKWKKAKKLDDKINMEGYTNTHPTVGKYKKGTQILYFVSDRPGAGGKDIWYSEISKDGVFKDPKNLGKKINTISDELTPFYNNESRVLYFSSNGHPGIGGYDVFSTEGRLRKWTKPENVGYPLNSSVDDMYFVADEDETGGYFIS
;
A
#
# COMPACT_ATOMS: atom_id res chain seq x y z
N MET A 1 -27.97 -7.91 41.43
CA MET A 1 -29.32 -7.45 41.84
C MET A 1 -29.71 -6.26 41.01
N ASN A 2 -30.89 -6.35 40.42
CA ASN A 2 -31.65 -5.35 39.64
C ASN A 2 -31.15 -4.92 38.27
N PHE A 3 -31.72 -5.61 37.29
CA PHE A 3 -31.87 -5.17 35.89
C PHE A 3 -33.04 -4.19 35.79
N THR A 4 -32.87 -3.09 35.07
CA THR A 4 -33.98 -2.26 34.60
C THR A 4 -33.98 -2.23 33.09
N ARG A 5 -35.03 -2.85 32.52
CA ARG A 5 -35.35 -2.77 31.06
C ARG A 5 -35.94 -1.41 30.76
N ILE A 6 -35.53 -0.80 29.68
CA ILE A 6 -36.21 0.36 29.05
C ILE A 6 -36.83 -0.09 27.73
N HIS A 7 -38.12 0.13 27.63
CA HIS A 7 -38.98 -0.20 26.47
C HIS A 7 -38.80 0.83 25.37
N THR A 8 -38.65 0.33 24.13
CA THR A 8 -38.76 1.09 22.90
C THR A 8 -40.22 1.33 22.53
N SER A 9 -40.62 2.59 22.39
CA SER A 9 -41.92 2.99 21.81
C SER A 9 -41.71 3.42 20.36
N LEU A 10 -42.35 2.72 19.43
CA LEU A 10 -42.52 3.10 18.03
C LEU A 10 -43.48 4.28 17.93
N LEU A 11 -43.09 5.36 17.29
CA LEU A 11 -43.98 6.44 16.84
C LEU A 11 -44.06 6.36 15.30
N ILE A 12 -45.21 5.97 14.81
CA ILE A 12 -45.63 6.01 13.40
C ILE A 12 -46.15 7.43 13.12
N LEU A 13 -45.50 8.18 12.22
CA LEU A 13 -45.98 9.46 11.73
C LEU A 13 -46.48 9.27 10.30
N ALA A 14 -47.81 9.37 10.16
CA ALA A 14 -48.48 9.42 8.85
C ALA A 14 -48.40 10.83 8.27
N VAL A 15 -47.86 10.99 7.07
CA VAL A 15 -47.84 12.25 6.34
C VAL A 15 -48.94 12.22 5.26
N LEU A 16 -49.88 13.12 5.42
CA LEU A 16 -50.98 13.40 4.44
C LEU A 16 -50.40 14.16 3.22
N VAL A 17 -50.63 13.66 2.03
CA VAL A 17 -50.32 14.35 0.78
C VAL A 17 -51.51 15.21 0.39
N LEU A 18 -51.35 16.52 0.39
CA LEU A 18 -52.29 17.48 -0.23
C LEU A 18 -51.85 17.76 -1.68
N ALA A 19 -52.67 17.33 -2.62
CA ALA A 19 -52.54 17.70 -4.02
C ALA A 19 -53.13 19.10 -4.25
N LEU A 20 -52.33 20.04 -4.73
CA LEU A 20 -52.79 21.28 -5.33
C LEU A 20 -52.29 21.33 -6.78
N GLY A 21 -53.24 21.25 -7.70
CA GLY A 21 -53.00 21.41 -9.12
C GLY A 21 -52.72 22.87 -9.51
N PHE A 22 -51.77 23.05 -10.40
CA PHE A 22 -51.63 24.26 -11.19
C PHE A 22 -51.60 23.90 -12.68
N THR A 23 -52.52 24.49 -13.41
CA THR A 23 -52.65 24.37 -14.84
C THR A 23 -51.70 25.33 -15.55
N GLY A 24 -51.00 24.81 -16.55
CA GLY A 24 -50.77 25.45 -17.84
C GLY A 24 -49.68 26.49 -17.97
N CYS A 25 -48.61 26.11 -18.68
CA CYS A 25 -48.07 26.88 -19.79
C CYS A 25 -47.30 25.94 -20.74
N LYS A 26 -47.78 25.85 -21.98
CA LYS A 26 -47.07 25.16 -23.08
C LYS A 26 -45.92 26.04 -23.55
N SER A 27 -44.70 25.52 -23.57
CA SER A 27 -43.64 25.94 -24.47
C SER A 27 -42.71 24.77 -24.78
N GLY A 28 -42.53 24.51 -26.07
CA GLY A 28 -41.42 23.84 -26.73
C GLY A 28 -41.02 22.45 -26.23
N GLY A 29 -41.47 21.42 -26.96
CA GLY A 29 -41.04 20.03 -26.69
C GLY A 29 -39.55 19.83 -26.92
N MET A 30 -38.82 19.46 -25.86
CA MET A 30 -37.77 18.49 -25.93
C MET A 30 -38.29 17.26 -25.20
N SER A 31 -38.45 16.16 -25.95
CA SER A 31 -38.84 14.88 -25.40
C SER A 31 -37.84 14.49 -24.32
N ALA A 32 -38.33 14.39 -23.09
CA ALA A 32 -37.60 13.68 -22.03
C ALA A 32 -37.41 12.24 -22.52
N GLN A 33 -36.18 11.90 -22.86
CA GLN A 33 -35.79 10.54 -23.14
C GLN A 33 -35.85 9.83 -21.79
N GLU A 34 -36.72 8.84 -21.69
CA GLU A 34 -36.88 7.95 -20.56
C GLU A 34 -35.49 7.42 -20.12
N GLY A 35 -35.30 7.30 -18.81
CA GLY A 35 -34.05 6.94 -18.17
C GLY A 35 -33.50 5.57 -18.62
N GLY A 36 -32.75 5.58 -19.70
CA GLY A 36 -31.94 4.46 -20.12
C GLY A 36 -30.62 4.48 -19.34
N GLY A 37 -30.46 3.57 -18.37
CA GLY A 37 -29.19 3.35 -17.73
C GLY A 37 -28.06 3.10 -18.74
N LEU A 38 -26.82 3.33 -18.35
CA LEU A 38 -25.65 3.09 -19.20
C LEU A 38 -25.66 1.63 -19.68
N SER A 39 -25.47 1.38 -20.97
CA SER A 39 -25.32 0.03 -21.51
C SER A 39 -24.10 -0.66 -20.89
N TRP A 40 -24.13 -2.00 -20.77
CA TRP A 40 -23.01 -2.76 -20.23
C TRP A 40 -21.67 -2.47 -20.93
N LYS A 41 -21.68 -2.17 -22.25
CA LYS A 41 -20.47 -1.76 -23.00
C LYS A 41 -19.89 -0.44 -22.51
N ASN A 42 -20.74 0.51 -22.15
CA ASN A 42 -20.28 1.79 -21.60
C ASN A 42 -19.79 1.63 -20.16
N LYS A 43 -20.50 0.84 -19.34
CA LYS A 43 -20.07 0.48 -17.99
C LYS A 43 -18.70 -0.21 -18.01
N LEU A 44 -18.47 -1.15 -18.95
CA LEU A 44 -17.17 -1.82 -19.12
C LEU A 44 -16.04 -0.82 -19.46
N LYS A 45 -16.30 0.15 -20.36
CA LYS A 45 -15.30 1.20 -20.65
C LYS A 45 -14.96 2.05 -19.43
N ILE A 46 -15.96 2.36 -18.61
CA ILE A 46 -15.75 3.12 -17.36
C ILE A 46 -14.94 2.29 -16.37
N ALA A 47 -15.31 1.02 -16.18
CA ALA A 47 -14.58 0.10 -15.32
C ALA A 47 -13.10 -0.06 -15.73
N ASP A 48 -12.85 -0.28 -17.04
CA ASP A 48 -11.49 -0.40 -17.59
C ASP A 48 -10.67 0.89 -17.40
N LYS A 49 -11.32 2.06 -17.46
CA LYS A 49 -10.69 3.34 -17.17
C LYS A 49 -10.31 3.46 -15.69
N PHE A 50 -11.25 3.19 -14.78
CA PHE A 50 -10.97 3.20 -13.35
C PHE A 50 -9.86 2.22 -12.96
N TYR A 51 -9.90 1.00 -13.50
CA TYR A 51 -8.85 0.00 -13.29
C TYR A 51 -7.47 0.52 -13.73
N LYS A 52 -7.38 1.09 -14.92
CA LYS A 52 -6.13 1.65 -15.47
C LYS A 52 -5.60 2.83 -14.66
N GLU A 53 -6.49 3.63 -14.09
CA GLU A 53 -6.16 4.79 -13.26
C GLU A 53 -5.87 4.42 -11.79
N GLY A 54 -6.04 3.13 -11.40
CA GLY A 54 -5.80 2.63 -10.05
C GLY A 54 -6.96 2.80 -9.08
N TYR A 55 -8.14 3.20 -9.55
CA TYR A 55 -9.37 3.31 -8.74
C TYR A 55 -10.10 1.97 -8.68
N PHE A 56 -9.48 1.00 -8.00
CA PHE A 56 -9.92 -0.39 -8.03
C PHE A 56 -11.28 -0.61 -7.41
N TYR A 57 -11.63 0.15 -6.37
CA TYR A 57 -12.95 0.08 -5.74
C TYR A 57 -14.07 0.51 -6.70
N ASP A 58 -13.86 1.63 -7.41
CA ASP A 58 -14.81 2.09 -8.44
C ASP A 58 -14.86 1.10 -9.61
N ALA A 59 -13.73 0.52 -10.00
CA ALA A 59 -13.67 -0.51 -11.02
C ALA A 59 -14.50 -1.75 -10.63
N CYS A 60 -14.41 -2.22 -9.37
CA CYS A 60 -15.24 -3.33 -8.85
C CYS A 60 -16.73 -3.06 -9.05
N HIS A 61 -17.19 -1.85 -8.69
CA HIS A 61 -18.58 -1.49 -8.82
C HIS A 61 -19.07 -1.64 -10.27
N TYR A 62 -18.38 -1.01 -11.23
CA TYR A 62 -18.82 -1.05 -12.64
C TYR A 62 -18.61 -2.44 -13.28
N TYR A 63 -17.58 -3.21 -12.94
CA TYR A 63 -17.43 -4.59 -13.41
C TYR A 63 -18.55 -5.49 -12.87
N SER A 64 -18.98 -5.32 -11.61
CA SER A 64 -20.11 -6.04 -11.03
C SER A 64 -21.40 -5.74 -11.78
N GLU A 65 -21.69 -4.46 -12.09
CA GLU A 65 -22.84 -4.09 -12.89
C GLU A 65 -22.82 -4.66 -14.33
N VAL A 66 -21.62 -4.82 -14.91
CA VAL A 66 -21.49 -5.50 -16.22
C VAL A 66 -21.85 -6.98 -16.09
N LEU A 67 -21.44 -7.64 -15.01
CA LEU A 67 -21.73 -9.07 -14.78
C LEU A 67 -23.20 -9.34 -14.44
N GLU A 68 -23.95 -8.37 -13.91
CA GLU A 68 -25.42 -8.48 -13.79
C GLU A 68 -26.09 -8.67 -15.17
N GLU A 69 -25.59 -7.97 -16.20
CA GLU A 69 -26.11 -8.07 -17.58
C GLU A 69 -25.42 -9.18 -18.40
N GLN A 70 -24.19 -9.57 -18.06
CA GLN A 70 -23.34 -10.50 -18.77
C GLN A 70 -22.67 -11.52 -17.81
N PRO A 71 -23.45 -12.41 -17.13
CA PRO A 71 -22.96 -13.23 -16.02
C PRO A 71 -21.89 -14.27 -16.41
N ASP A 72 -21.82 -14.66 -17.68
CA ASP A 72 -20.83 -15.63 -18.17
C ASP A 72 -19.59 -14.98 -18.79
N ASN A 73 -19.42 -13.67 -18.66
CA ASN A 73 -18.26 -12.96 -19.18
C ASN A 73 -17.02 -13.18 -18.30
N MET A 74 -16.28 -14.25 -18.55
CA MET A 74 -15.09 -14.62 -17.76
C MET A 74 -13.95 -13.59 -17.83
N ASP A 75 -13.86 -12.79 -18.89
CA ASP A 75 -12.87 -11.72 -19.00
C ASP A 75 -13.16 -10.61 -17.96
N VAL A 76 -14.44 -10.24 -17.85
CA VAL A 76 -14.88 -9.27 -16.83
C VAL A 76 -14.77 -9.86 -15.43
N THR A 77 -15.11 -11.15 -15.23
CA THR A 77 -14.94 -11.82 -13.93
C THR A 77 -13.47 -11.82 -13.49
N TYR A 78 -12.54 -12.08 -14.42
CA TYR A 78 -11.10 -12.01 -14.10
C TYR A 78 -10.66 -10.59 -13.73
N LYS A 79 -11.10 -9.58 -14.49
CA LYS A 79 -10.81 -8.16 -14.17
C LYS A 79 -11.40 -7.73 -12.83
N LEU A 80 -12.60 -8.22 -12.51
CA LEU A 80 -13.24 -7.99 -11.22
C LEU A 80 -12.42 -8.62 -10.08
N ALA A 81 -11.97 -9.88 -10.27
CA ALA A 81 -11.10 -10.55 -9.30
C ALA A 81 -9.79 -9.77 -9.06
N GLU A 82 -9.14 -9.27 -10.14
CA GLU A 82 -7.93 -8.44 -10.03
C GLU A 82 -8.24 -7.11 -9.32
N SER A 83 -9.41 -6.50 -9.58
CA SER A 83 -9.81 -5.26 -8.92
C SER A 83 -10.04 -5.45 -7.42
N TYR A 84 -10.76 -6.50 -7.03
CA TYR A 84 -10.94 -6.87 -5.61
C TYR A 84 -9.61 -7.19 -4.93
N TYR A 85 -8.71 -7.92 -5.60
CA TYR A 85 -7.38 -8.19 -5.06
C TYR A 85 -6.58 -6.91 -4.81
N LEU A 86 -6.61 -5.96 -5.75
CA LEU A 86 -5.90 -4.69 -5.66
C LEU A 86 -6.54 -3.70 -4.69
N SER A 87 -7.86 -3.80 -4.46
CA SER A 87 -8.58 -3.06 -3.41
C SER A 87 -8.51 -3.75 -2.04
N ARG A 88 -7.79 -4.89 -1.93
CA ARG A 88 -7.62 -5.69 -0.71
C ARG A 88 -8.88 -6.37 -0.20
N ASP A 89 -9.90 -6.50 -1.00
CA ASP A 89 -11.04 -7.37 -0.72
C ASP A 89 -10.73 -8.80 -1.15
N TYR A 90 -9.89 -9.47 -0.34
CA TYR A 90 -9.37 -10.79 -0.68
C TYR A 90 -10.44 -11.89 -0.66
N LYS A 91 -11.53 -11.68 0.06
CA LYS A 91 -12.66 -12.62 0.07
C LYS A 91 -13.37 -12.63 -1.27
N GLU A 92 -13.80 -11.48 -1.74
CA GLU A 92 -14.46 -11.33 -3.04
C GLU A 92 -13.50 -11.70 -4.20
N ALA A 93 -12.23 -11.33 -4.09
CA ALA A 93 -11.20 -11.75 -5.04
C ALA A 93 -11.09 -13.27 -5.12
N ASN A 94 -11.11 -13.98 -3.98
CA ASN A 94 -11.02 -15.43 -3.90
C ASN A 94 -12.17 -16.12 -4.65
N GLU A 95 -13.40 -15.68 -4.43
CA GLU A 95 -14.59 -16.23 -5.07
C GLU A 95 -14.52 -16.05 -6.59
N ASN A 96 -14.16 -14.87 -7.07
CA ASN A 96 -14.06 -14.58 -8.50
C ASN A 96 -12.88 -15.32 -9.17
N TYR A 97 -11.69 -15.40 -8.54
CA TYR A 97 -10.59 -16.21 -9.08
C TYR A 97 -10.96 -17.70 -9.17
N LYS A 98 -11.70 -18.23 -8.17
CA LYS A 98 -12.18 -19.60 -8.20
C LYS A 98 -13.12 -19.84 -9.39
N MET A 99 -14.07 -18.94 -9.65
CA MET A 99 -14.96 -19.05 -10.82
C MET A 99 -14.17 -19.07 -12.13
N VAL A 100 -13.19 -18.18 -12.29
CA VAL A 100 -12.34 -18.15 -13.49
C VAL A 100 -11.51 -19.43 -13.63
N MET A 101 -10.91 -19.90 -12.53
CA MET A 101 -10.12 -21.13 -12.50
C MET A 101 -10.95 -22.34 -12.91
N ASP A 102 -12.16 -22.47 -12.37
CA ASP A 102 -13.04 -23.63 -12.63
C ASP A 102 -13.58 -23.64 -14.07
N LYS A 103 -13.81 -22.45 -14.66
CA LYS A 103 -14.43 -22.33 -16.00
C LYS A 103 -13.42 -22.17 -17.14
N ASN A 104 -12.29 -21.51 -16.93
CA ASN A 104 -11.37 -21.16 -18.03
C ASN A 104 -9.90 -21.02 -17.63
N LEU A 105 -9.34 -22.07 -17.05
CA LEU A 105 -7.92 -22.07 -16.63
C LEU A 105 -6.94 -21.93 -17.82
N VAL A 106 -7.35 -22.30 -19.03
CA VAL A 106 -6.49 -22.22 -20.22
C VAL A 106 -6.19 -20.76 -20.60
N LEU A 107 -7.20 -19.89 -20.58
CA LEU A 107 -7.01 -18.46 -20.88
C LEU A 107 -6.42 -17.69 -19.70
N TYR A 108 -6.72 -18.12 -18.47
CA TYR A 108 -6.28 -17.44 -17.25
C TYR A 108 -5.46 -18.37 -16.34
N PRO A 109 -4.31 -18.88 -16.80
CA PRO A 109 -3.55 -19.91 -16.07
C PRO A 109 -3.04 -19.42 -14.70
N MET A 110 -2.89 -18.10 -14.51
CA MET A 110 -2.48 -17.53 -13.23
C MET A 110 -3.62 -17.39 -12.22
N SER A 111 -4.89 -17.55 -12.62
CA SER A 111 -6.02 -17.49 -11.68
C SER A 111 -5.92 -18.54 -10.58
N HIS A 112 -5.36 -19.72 -10.88
CA HIS A 112 -5.10 -20.75 -9.86
C HIS A 112 -4.08 -20.28 -8.80
N TYR A 113 -2.97 -19.65 -9.22
CA TYR A 113 -2.00 -19.06 -8.28
C TYR A 113 -2.64 -17.94 -7.45
N LYS A 114 -3.41 -17.06 -8.09
CA LYS A 114 -4.11 -15.96 -7.43
C LYS A 114 -5.18 -16.45 -6.45
N TYR A 115 -5.91 -17.51 -6.80
CA TYR A 115 -6.82 -18.18 -5.89
C TYR A 115 -6.10 -18.70 -4.64
N ALA A 116 -4.99 -19.43 -4.83
CA ALA A 116 -4.17 -19.90 -3.70
C ALA A 116 -3.63 -18.73 -2.84
N LEU A 117 -3.23 -17.63 -3.48
CA LEU A 117 -2.74 -16.45 -2.78
C LEU A 117 -3.83 -15.78 -1.94
N THR A 118 -5.06 -15.66 -2.47
CA THR A 118 -6.18 -15.08 -1.70
C THR A 118 -6.66 -16.01 -0.59
N LEU A 119 -6.51 -17.33 -0.71
CA LEU A 119 -6.69 -18.25 0.42
C LEU A 119 -5.69 -17.96 1.55
N LYS A 120 -4.42 -17.74 1.21
CA LYS A 120 -3.39 -17.35 2.19
C LYS A 120 -3.74 -16.02 2.85
N MET A 121 -4.12 -15.00 2.05
CA MET A 121 -4.50 -13.65 2.54
C MET A 121 -5.75 -13.65 3.43
N THR A 122 -6.58 -14.70 3.36
CA THR A 122 -7.74 -14.91 4.24
C THR A 122 -7.46 -15.89 5.39
N GLY A 123 -6.19 -16.24 5.62
CA GLY A 123 -5.78 -17.11 6.73
C GLY A 123 -6.06 -18.60 6.52
N ARG A 124 -6.49 -19.02 5.33
CA ARG A 124 -6.78 -20.42 4.97
C ARG A 124 -5.51 -21.15 4.53
N TYR A 125 -4.48 -21.16 5.37
CA TYR A 125 -3.14 -21.65 5.05
C TYR A 125 -3.07 -23.12 4.58
N PRO A 126 -3.77 -24.08 5.21
CA PRO A 126 -3.74 -25.47 4.72
C PRO A 126 -4.25 -25.61 3.30
N GLU A 127 -5.36 -24.92 2.97
CA GLU A 127 -5.96 -24.95 1.64
C GLU A 127 -5.08 -24.21 0.63
N ALA A 128 -4.54 -23.04 1.00
CA ALA A 128 -3.60 -22.28 0.18
C ALA A 128 -2.39 -23.15 -0.21
N LYS A 129 -1.82 -23.87 0.74
CA LYS A 129 -0.67 -24.77 0.52
C LYS A 129 -0.98 -25.87 -0.50
N GLU A 130 -2.17 -26.49 -0.42
CA GLU A 130 -2.60 -27.49 -1.40
C GLU A 130 -2.74 -26.89 -2.80
N GLU A 131 -3.40 -25.74 -2.92
CA GLU A 131 -3.63 -25.08 -4.21
C GLU A 131 -2.34 -24.58 -4.83
N PHE A 132 -1.40 -24.03 -4.05
CA PHE A 132 -0.05 -23.73 -4.52
C PHE A 132 0.68 -24.97 -5.04
N ALA A 133 0.59 -26.10 -4.34
CA ALA A 133 1.23 -27.33 -4.77
C ALA A 133 0.61 -27.87 -6.08
N LYS A 134 -0.71 -27.80 -6.25
CA LYS A 134 -1.41 -28.16 -7.48
C LYS A 134 -0.98 -27.27 -8.65
N PHE A 135 -0.99 -25.95 -8.45
CA PHE A 135 -0.53 -24.97 -9.45
C PHE A 135 0.93 -25.26 -9.86
N GLY A 136 1.84 -25.45 -8.91
CA GLY A 136 3.26 -25.70 -9.20
C GLY A 136 3.54 -26.96 -10.03
N LYS A 137 2.63 -27.97 -9.96
CA LYS A 137 2.69 -29.19 -10.78
C LYS A 137 2.09 -28.99 -12.17
N SER A 138 1.00 -28.26 -12.28
CA SER A 138 0.20 -28.11 -13.51
C SER A 138 0.66 -26.98 -14.43
N TYR A 139 1.22 -25.90 -13.89
CA TYR A 139 1.59 -24.72 -14.67
C TYR A 139 2.75 -25.00 -15.64
N LYS A 140 2.54 -24.68 -16.92
CA LYS A 140 3.49 -24.93 -18.03
C LYS A 140 3.83 -23.65 -18.83
N GLY A 141 3.55 -22.47 -18.29
CA GLY A 141 3.87 -21.19 -18.94
C GLY A 141 5.38 -21.00 -19.15
N ALA A 142 5.74 -20.02 -19.97
CA ALA A 142 7.14 -19.72 -20.30
C ALA A 142 8.02 -19.42 -19.06
N ASP A 143 7.40 -18.89 -17.99
CA ASP A 143 8.03 -18.56 -16.71
C ASP A 143 7.86 -19.66 -15.64
N ALA A 144 7.55 -20.90 -16.01
CA ALA A 144 7.28 -22.00 -15.09
C ALA A 144 8.37 -22.20 -14.02
N ASN A 145 9.64 -21.99 -14.39
CA ASN A 145 10.75 -22.09 -13.42
C ASN A 145 10.71 -20.96 -12.36
N LEU A 146 10.30 -19.77 -12.75
CA LEU A 146 10.10 -18.64 -11.83
C LEU A 146 8.93 -18.93 -10.89
N GLN A 147 7.79 -19.38 -11.46
CA GLN A 147 6.61 -19.71 -10.68
C GLN A 147 6.84 -20.86 -9.70
N LYS A 148 7.63 -21.89 -10.06
CA LYS A 148 8.04 -22.94 -9.11
C LYS A 148 8.80 -22.39 -7.90
N LYS A 149 9.66 -21.38 -8.09
CA LYS A 149 10.37 -20.73 -6.97
C LYS A 149 9.39 -19.98 -6.08
N ARG A 150 8.47 -19.22 -6.68
CA ARG A 150 7.40 -18.50 -5.94
C ARG A 150 6.54 -19.47 -5.14
N VAL A 151 6.01 -20.51 -5.79
CA VAL A 151 5.21 -21.54 -5.11
C VAL A 151 5.93 -22.18 -3.94
N LYS A 152 7.22 -22.54 -4.11
CA LYS A 152 8.00 -23.09 -3.00
C LYS A 152 8.05 -22.12 -1.83
N ASN A 153 8.21 -20.84 -2.10
CA ASN A 153 8.27 -19.78 -1.09
C ASN A 153 6.92 -19.60 -0.37
N GLU A 154 5.81 -19.61 -1.14
CA GLU A 154 4.46 -19.50 -0.59
C GLU A 154 4.11 -20.70 0.31
N ILE A 155 4.49 -21.91 -0.09
CA ILE A 155 4.29 -23.12 0.73
C ILE A 155 5.06 -23.02 2.05
N LEU A 156 6.34 -22.58 2.00
CA LEU A 156 7.12 -22.32 3.21
C LEU A 156 6.51 -21.21 4.07
N GLY A 157 5.93 -20.19 3.44
CA GLY A 157 5.19 -19.12 4.13
C GLY A 157 3.96 -19.64 4.85
N CYS A 158 3.15 -20.50 4.21
CA CYS A 158 2.00 -21.12 4.86
C CYS A 158 2.41 -21.99 6.08
N ASP A 159 3.51 -22.74 5.98
CA ASP A 159 4.02 -23.53 7.09
C ASP A 159 4.49 -22.62 8.25
N TYR A 160 5.21 -21.54 7.92
CA TYR A 160 5.64 -20.54 8.88
C TYR A 160 4.44 -19.84 9.57
N ALA A 161 3.41 -19.48 8.80
CA ALA A 161 2.21 -18.84 9.33
C ALA A 161 1.52 -19.69 10.41
N LEU A 162 1.34 -21.00 10.13
CA LEU A 162 0.76 -21.94 11.09
C LEU A 162 1.59 -22.04 12.38
N GLU A 163 2.92 -22.02 12.28
CA GLU A 163 3.80 -22.00 13.44
C GLU A 163 3.71 -20.67 14.21
N ALA A 164 3.78 -19.55 13.51
CA ALA A 164 3.79 -18.21 14.11
C ALA A 164 2.49 -17.88 14.83
N LEU A 165 1.35 -18.27 14.27
CA LEU A 165 0.04 -18.13 14.92
C LEU A 165 -0.09 -18.95 16.22
N GLY A 166 0.61 -20.10 16.28
CA GLY A 166 0.68 -20.91 17.51
C GLY A 166 1.63 -20.35 18.59
N LYS A 167 2.46 -19.37 18.23
CA LYS A 167 3.48 -18.78 19.13
C LYS A 167 3.51 -17.25 18.97
N PRO A 168 2.40 -16.55 19.33
CA PRO A 168 2.35 -15.10 19.15
C PRO A 168 3.39 -14.39 20.01
N LEU A 169 3.91 -13.27 19.49
CA LEU A 169 4.77 -12.38 20.24
C LEU A 169 4.02 -11.71 21.40
N ASN A 170 4.72 -11.42 22.47
CA ASN A 170 4.15 -10.65 23.59
C ASN A 170 4.16 -9.14 23.29
N VAL A 171 3.43 -8.73 22.28
CA VAL A 171 3.25 -7.33 21.88
C VAL A 171 1.77 -7.00 21.72
N VAL A 172 1.42 -5.72 21.89
CA VAL A 172 0.06 -5.23 21.69
C VAL A 172 0.04 -4.30 20.48
N VAL A 173 -0.79 -4.63 19.51
CA VAL A 173 -1.06 -3.77 18.36
C VAL A 173 -2.25 -2.87 18.68
N ILE A 174 -2.08 -1.55 18.55
CA ILE A 174 -3.09 -0.56 18.90
C ILE A 174 -3.37 0.32 17.68
N HIS A 175 -4.65 0.43 17.32
CA HIS A 175 -5.10 1.37 16.29
C HIS A 175 -4.87 2.82 16.75
N MET A 176 -4.31 3.66 15.87
CA MET A 176 -3.88 5.03 16.20
C MET A 176 -5.01 6.03 16.47
N GLY A 177 -6.27 5.61 16.29
CA GLY A 177 -7.43 6.49 16.44
C GLY A 177 -7.74 7.30 15.19
N ASN A 178 -8.90 7.97 15.18
CA ASN A 178 -9.40 8.70 14.00
C ASN A 178 -8.63 10.02 13.74
N GLU A 179 -7.86 10.49 14.69
CA GLU A 179 -7.02 11.68 14.55
C GLU A 179 -5.89 11.45 13.54
N ILE A 180 -5.34 10.23 13.51
CA ILE A 180 -4.31 9.78 12.57
C ILE A 180 -4.97 9.01 11.43
N ASN A 181 -5.65 7.91 11.74
CA ASN A 181 -6.31 7.03 10.75
C ASN A 181 -7.68 7.60 10.41
N ALA A 182 -7.73 8.48 9.41
CA ALA A 182 -8.98 9.05 8.91
C ALA A 182 -9.68 8.09 7.94
N ALA A 183 -10.71 8.57 7.24
CA ALA A 183 -11.39 7.79 6.20
C ALA A 183 -10.59 7.70 4.88
N TYR A 184 -9.30 7.95 4.92
CA TYR A 184 -8.38 7.94 3.79
C TYR A 184 -7.28 6.92 4.02
N THR A 185 -6.38 6.75 3.05
CA THR A 185 -5.19 5.91 3.21
C THR A 185 -4.08 6.71 3.87
N GLU A 186 -3.63 6.26 5.03
CA GLU A 186 -2.42 6.73 5.69
C GLU A 186 -1.27 5.78 5.41
N ALA A 187 -0.06 6.33 5.29
CA ALA A 187 1.14 5.57 4.98
C ALA A 187 2.41 6.20 5.57
N SER A 188 3.50 5.44 5.54
CA SER A 188 4.86 5.89 5.88
C SER A 188 4.98 6.70 7.19
N PRO A 189 4.64 6.11 8.35
CA PRO A 189 4.82 6.75 9.64
C PRO A 189 6.30 7.06 9.90
N MET A 190 6.55 8.25 10.43
CA MET A 190 7.90 8.77 10.73
C MET A 190 7.88 9.40 12.10
N PRO A 191 8.19 8.68 13.17
CA PRO A 191 8.26 9.23 14.53
C PRO A 191 9.40 10.25 14.62
N VAL A 192 9.13 11.36 15.27
CA VAL A 192 10.09 12.44 15.53
C VAL A 192 10.14 12.69 17.04
N GLY A 193 10.95 11.93 17.74
CA GLY A 193 10.89 11.82 19.20
C GLY A 193 9.61 11.12 19.68
N ALA A 194 9.27 11.30 20.97
CA ALA A 194 8.16 10.60 21.61
C ALA A 194 6.76 11.16 21.25
N ASP A 195 6.70 12.45 20.90
CA ASP A 195 5.44 13.20 20.88
C ASP A 195 5.05 13.76 19.50
N LYS A 196 5.79 13.43 18.46
CA LYS A 196 5.51 13.90 17.11
C LYS A 196 5.58 12.79 16.10
N LEU A 197 4.56 12.69 15.24
CA LEU A 197 4.51 11.77 14.11
C LEU A 197 4.31 12.56 12.82
N ILE A 198 5.16 12.32 11.84
CA ILE A 198 4.92 12.72 10.45
C ILE A 198 4.45 11.47 9.71
N TYR A 199 3.49 11.61 8.81
CA TYR A 199 2.96 10.51 8.00
C TYR A 199 2.42 11.03 6.67
N ALA A 200 2.30 10.15 5.68
CA ALA A 200 1.66 10.47 4.43
C ALA A 200 0.17 10.12 4.49
N SER A 201 -0.69 10.96 3.91
CA SER A 201 -2.13 10.68 3.81
C SER A 201 -2.66 11.13 2.45
N LEU A 202 -3.63 10.37 1.91
CA LEU A 202 -4.46 10.76 0.76
C LEU A 202 -5.57 11.75 1.14
N ARG A 203 -5.54 12.28 2.35
CA ARG A 203 -6.52 13.25 2.86
C ARG A 203 -6.61 14.44 1.91
N SER A 204 -7.84 14.78 1.52
CA SER A 204 -8.13 15.97 0.72
C SER A 204 -8.99 16.92 1.54
N ASP A 205 -8.59 18.18 1.63
CA ASP A 205 -9.37 19.21 2.29
C ASP A 205 -10.57 19.70 1.42
N THR A 206 -10.64 19.24 0.20
CA THR A 206 -11.74 19.56 -0.73
C THR A 206 -12.78 18.45 -0.72
N VAL A 207 -13.99 18.77 -0.29
CA VAL A 207 -15.17 17.91 -0.52
C VAL A 207 -15.43 17.89 -2.02
N ILE A 208 -15.04 16.80 -2.67
CA ILE A 208 -15.24 16.61 -4.10
C ILE A 208 -16.71 16.18 -4.29
N ALA A 209 -17.54 17.02 -4.92
CA ALA A 209 -18.89 16.64 -5.31
C ALA A 209 -18.83 15.44 -6.28
N PHE A 210 -19.75 14.49 -6.11
CA PHE A 210 -19.79 13.22 -6.85
C PHE A 210 -19.90 13.36 -8.39
N GLU A 211 -20.15 14.57 -8.89
CA GLU A 211 -20.38 14.82 -10.32
C GLU A 211 -19.11 15.10 -11.14
N ASP A 212 -17.96 15.38 -10.50
CA ASP A 212 -16.73 15.73 -11.23
C ASP A 212 -15.65 14.65 -11.10
N VAL A 213 -15.80 13.57 -11.87
CA VAL A 213 -14.86 12.42 -11.93
C VAL A 213 -13.45 12.84 -12.34
N LYS A 214 -13.25 14.02 -12.92
CA LYS A 214 -11.94 14.54 -13.36
C LYS A 214 -11.09 15.10 -12.21
N SER A 215 -11.68 15.42 -11.06
CA SER A 215 -10.98 16.06 -9.93
C SER A 215 -10.63 15.13 -8.77
N ARG A 216 -10.95 13.82 -8.85
CA ARG A 216 -10.77 12.84 -7.78
C ARG A 216 -9.33 12.32 -7.57
N VAL A 217 -8.32 13.00 -8.04
CA VAL A 217 -6.94 12.57 -7.78
C VAL A 217 -6.51 13.07 -6.41
N GLY A 218 -6.89 12.34 -5.36
CA GLY A 218 -6.23 12.45 -4.06
C GLY A 218 -4.73 12.22 -4.27
N ARG A 219 -3.88 13.07 -3.68
CA ARG A 219 -2.43 12.91 -3.70
C ARG A 219 -1.95 12.66 -2.31
N PHE A 220 -0.99 11.78 -2.17
CA PHE A 220 -0.29 11.64 -0.92
C PHE A 220 0.43 12.94 -0.59
N GLN A 221 0.21 13.45 0.60
CA GLN A 221 0.91 14.59 1.17
C GLN A 221 1.35 14.26 2.59
N LEU A 222 2.40 14.93 3.06
CA LEU A 222 2.92 14.76 4.40
C LEU A 222 2.16 15.63 5.39
N TYR A 223 1.67 14.98 6.44
CA TYR A 223 1.03 15.62 7.60
C TYR A 223 1.88 15.39 8.84
N GLN A 224 1.68 16.20 9.84
CA GLN A 224 2.23 16.01 11.19
C GLN A 224 1.12 16.02 12.22
N SER A 225 1.27 15.20 13.25
CA SER A 225 0.45 15.23 14.45
C SER A 225 1.35 15.29 15.68
N VAL A 226 0.87 15.95 16.73
CA VAL A 226 1.57 16.07 18.00
C VAL A 226 0.75 15.38 19.09
N LYS A 227 1.43 14.64 19.96
CA LYS A 227 0.83 13.93 21.09
C LYS A 227 0.87 14.82 22.34
N THR A 228 -0.29 15.08 22.89
CA THR A 228 -0.44 15.85 24.12
C THR A 228 -1.35 15.07 25.08
N TYR A 229 -0.91 14.83 26.32
CA TYR A 229 -1.67 14.02 27.31
C TYR A 229 -2.15 12.67 26.74
N ASN A 230 -1.26 11.96 26.07
CA ASN A 230 -1.54 10.67 25.40
C ASN A 230 -2.63 10.71 24.29
N ARG A 231 -2.94 11.88 23.73
CA ARG A 231 -3.85 12.04 22.59
C ARG A 231 -3.12 12.70 21.43
N TRP A 232 -3.30 12.16 20.26
CA TRP A 232 -2.80 12.76 19.02
C TRP A 232 -3.68 13.91 18.59
N SER A 233 -3.08 14.98 18.07
CA SER A 233 -3.81 16.02 17.35
C SER A 233 -4.26 15.50 15.99
N GLN A 234 -5.24 16.15 15.39
CA GLN A 234 -5.48 15.97 13.96
C GLN A 234 -4.25 16.35 13.14
N GLY A 235 -4.09 15.71 11.97
CA GLY A 235 -2.96 15.96 11.11
C GLY A 235 -2.96 17.36 10.53
N GLU A 236 -1.85 18.08 10.71
CA GLU A 236 -1.58 19.35 10.05
C GLU A 236 -0.71 19.11 8.81
N LEU A 237 -1.09 19.71 7.68
CA LEU A 237 -0.34 19.61 6.44
C LEU A 237 1.05 20.26 6.61
N LEU A 238 2.12 19.55 6.21
CA LEU A 238 3.45 20.15 6.15
C LEU A 238 3.52 21.21 5.05
N PRO A 239 4.43 22.20 5.19
CA PRO A 239 4.50 23.33 4.29
C PRO A 239 4.94 22.96 2.85
N PRO A 240 4.69 23.82 1.85
CA PRO A 240 4.94 23.54 0.44
C PRO A 240 6.41 23.32 0.08
N GLU A 241 7.35 23.69 0.95
CA GLU A 241 8.78 23.39 0.80
C GLU A 241 9.07 21.89 0.76
N VAL A 242 8.21 21.08 1.37
CA VAL A 242 8.25 19.60 1.34
C VAL A 242 7.05 18.99 0.61
N ASN A 243 5.86 19.58 0.71
CA ASN A 243 4.66 19.17 -0.05
C ASN A 243 4.53 19.95 -1.35
N GLU A 244 5.34 19.64 -2.34
CA GLU A 244 5.28 20.32 -3.63
C GLU A 244 3.92 20.12 -4.31
N PRO A 245 3.21 21.22 -4.69
CA PRO A 245 1.91 21.13 -5.32
C PRO A 245 1.91 20.26 -6.59
N GLY A 246 0.92 19.38 -6.70
CA GLY A 246 0.77 18.51 -7.87
C GLY A 246 1.64 17.25 -7.87
N MET A 247 2.40 17.01 -6.80
CA MET A 247 3.20 15.79 -6.59
C MET A 247 2.57 14.92 -5.51
N ASP A 248 2.75 13.61 -5.62
CA ASP A 248 2.57 12.68 -4.50
C ASP A 248 3.82 12.69 -3.64
N VAL A 249 3.67 12.97 -2.34
CA VAL A 249 4.79 13.11 -1.41
C VAL A 249 4.62 12.15 -0.25
N ALA A 250 5.60 11.27 -0.05
CA ALA A 250 5.55 10.23 0.97
C ALA A 250 6.96 9.72 1.35
N ASN A 251 7.02 8.70 2.19
CA ASN A 251 8.20 7.86 2.45
C ASN A 251 9.43 8.67 2.88
N GLY A 252 9.36 9.33 4.00
CA GLY A 252 10.46 10.15 4.47
C GLY A 252 11.26 9.55 5.63
N CYS A 253 12.46 10.08 5.82
CA CYS A 253 13.27 9.85 7.00
C CYS A 253 14.18 11.05 7.29
N TYR A 254 14.52 11.25 8.55
CA TYR A 254 15.56 12.20 8.92
C TYR A 254 16.96 11.59 8.78
N SER A 255 17.95 12.44 8.46
CA SER A 255 19.34 12.08 8.72
C SER A 255 19.57 11.87 10.21
N PRO A 256 20.55 11.02 10.62
CA PRO A 256 20.81 10.77 12.04
C PRO A 256 21.13 11.99 12.90
N ASP A 257 21.56 13.10 12.30
CA ASP A 257 21.77 14.38 12.96
C ASP A 257 20.52 15.30 12.96
N LYS A 258 19.40 14.80 12.42
CA LYS A 258 18.10 15.49 12.30
C LYS A 258 18.14 16.83 11.52
N LYS A 259 19.22 17.09 10.75
CA LYS A 259 19.38 18.34 9.98
C LYS A 259 18.86 18.25 8.55
N ARG A 260 18.67 17.03 8.01
CA ARG A 260 18.19 16.77 6.66
C ARG A 260 17.02 15.80 6.69
N PHE A 261 16.06 16.06 5.83
CA PHE A 261 14.91 15.18 5.61
C PHE A 261 14.94 14.67 4.20
N PHE A 262 15.01 13.36 4.05
CA PHE A 262 14.97 12.65 2.78
C PHE A 262 13.57 12.10 2.59
N TYR A 263 13.00 12.25 1.42
CA TYR A 263 11.65 11.77 1.15
C TYR A 263 11.41 11.54 -0.34
N THR A 264 10.29 10.94 -0.68
CA THR A 264 9.93 10.58 -2.05
C THR A 264 8.90 11.57 -2.60
N GLN A 265 9.12 12.04 -3.83
CA GLN A 265 8.11 12.69 -4.65
C GLN A 265 7.85 11.85 -5.90
N CYS A 266 6.56 11.63 -6.22
CA CYS A 266 6.16 10.84 -7.37
C CYS A 266 5.26 11.66 -8.31
N LYS A 267 5.36 11.34 -9.60
CA LYS A 267 4.53 11.93 -10.65
C LYS A 267 4.31 10.92 -11.77
N SER A 268 3.12 10.91 -12.33
CA SER A 268 2.88 10.12 -13.54
C SER A 268 3.63 10.71 -14.73
N ASP A 269 4.30 9.85 -15.48
CA ASP A 269 4.91 10.20 -16.75
C ASP A 269 3.85 10.31 -17.88
N LYS A 270 4.30 10.59 -19.10
CA LYS A 270 3.42 10.73 -20.28
C LYS A 270 2.67 9.44 -20.63
N THR A 271 3.12 8.28 -20.14
CA THR A 271 2.49 6.97 -20.38
C THR A 271 1.49 6.62 -19.27
N GLY A 272 1.41 7.42 -18.20
CA GLY A 272 0.64 7.16 -17.00
C GLY A 272 1.38 6.31 -15.97
N LYS A 273 2.64 5.94 -16.21
CA LYS A 273 3.46 5.22 -15.23
C LYS A 273 3.90 6.18 -14.11
N MET A 274 3.66 5.79 -12.86
CA MET A 274 4.14 6.53 -11.68
C MET A 274 5.66 6.39 -11.56
N ILE A 275 6.37 7.51 -11.64
CA ILE A 275 7.82 7.59 -11.46
C ILE A 275 8.11 8.40 -10.19
N CYS A 276 8.88 7.81 -9.31
CA CYS A 276 9.27 8.39 -8.03
C CYS A 276 10.75 8.76 -8.02
N SER A 277 11.06 9.85 -7.35
CA SER A 277 12.44 10.31 -7.10
C SER A 277 12.62 10.69 -5.64
N ILE A 278 13.83 10.53 -5.12
CA ILE A 278 14.19 10.91 -3.77
C ILE A 278 14.67 12.37 -3.78
N PHE A 279 14.09 13.14 -2.87
CA PHE A 279 14.41 14.54 -2.61
C PHE A 279 15.00 14.69 -1.21
N MET A 280 15.67 15.80 -0.98
CA MET A 280 16.20 16.16 0.32
C MET A 280 15.89 17.63 0.62
N SER A 281 15.43 17.92 1.83
CA SER A 281 15.30 19.28 2.35
C SER A 281 16.18 19.44 3.59
N ASP A 282 16.90 20.56 3.69
CA ASP A 282 17.60 20.94 4.91
C ASP A 282 16.61 21.52 5.91
N PHE A 283 16.77 21.19 7.20
CA PHE A 283 16.00 21.75 8.31
C PHE A 283 16.91 22.66 9.13
N ILE A 284 16.78 23.96 8.94
CA ILE A 284 17.67 24.97 9.52
C ILE A 284 16.82 25.99 10.27
N ASP A 285 17.16 26.25 11.53
CA ASP A 285 16.49 27.23 12.42
C ASP A 285 14.97 26.97 12.51
N GLY A 286 14.58 25.71 12.64
CA GLY A 286 13.18 25.31 12.76
C GLY A 286 12.36 25.42 11.46
N LYS A 287 13.00 25.66 10.31
CA LYS A 287 12.33 25.84 9.02
C LYS A 287 12.89 24.90 7.95
N TRP A 288 11.99 24.37 7.14
CA TRP A 288 12.32 23.63 5.93
C TRP A 288 12.89 24.57 4.88
N LYS A 289 13.94 24.14 4.22
CA LYS A 289 14.46 24.79 3.01
C LYS A 289 13.84 24.13 1.78
N LYS A 290 13.84 24.83 0.65
CA LYS A 290 13.36 24.28 -0.62
C LYS A 290 14.06 22.95 -0.92
N ALA A 291 13.25 21.93 -1.21
CA ALA A 291 13.74 20.59 -1.52
C ALA A 291 14.63 20.58 -2.77
N LYS A 292 15.59 19.66 -2.75
CA LYS A 292 16.47 19.37 -3.87
C LYS A 292 16.33 17.91 -4.25
N LYS A 293 16.10 17.63 -5.54
CA LYS A 293 16.19 16.28 -6.06
C LYS A 293 17.61 15.77 -5.88
N LEU A 294 17.80 14.54 -5.40
CA LEU A 294 19.13 13.92 -5.35
C LEU A 294 19.66 13.68 -6.76
N ASP A 295 20.97 13.48 -6.86
CA ASP A 295 21.67 13.30 -8.14
C ASP A 295 21.18 12.06 -8.94
N ASP A 296 21.57 11.96 -10.19
CA ASP A 296 21.15 10.89 -11.10
C ASP A 296 21.74 9.51 -10.74
N LYS A 297 22.74 9.43 -9.86
CA LYS A 297 23.22 8.17 -9.31
C LYS A 297 22.14 7.53 -8.45
N ILE A 298 21.52 8.35 -7.60
CA ILE A 298 20.40 7.92 -6.74
C ILE A 298 19.11 7.83 -7.55
N ASN A 299 18.77 8.90 -8.28
CA ASN A 299 17.55 8.99 -9.09
C ASN A 299 17.81 8.59 -10.53
N MET A 300 18.16 7.33 -10.77
CA MET A 300 18.41 6.81 -12.11
C MET A 300 17.20 7.04 -13.01
N GLU A 301 17.42 7.66 -14.16
CA GLU A 301 16.35 7.98 -15.13
C GLU A 301 15.64 6.72 -15.65
N GLY A 302 14.33 6.81 -15.85
CA GLY A 302 13.48 5.71 -16.30
C GLY A 302 13.07 4.72 -15.21
N TYR A 303 13.62 4.86 -14.01
CA TYR A 303 13.34 3.98 -12.86
C TYR A 303 12.71 4.73 -11.70
N THR A 304 11.91 4.02 -10.91
CA THR A 304 11.40 4.50 -9.63
C THR A 304 12.48 4.39 -8.57
N ASN A 305 12.67 5.48 -7.78
CA ASN A 305 13.58 5.54 -6.65
C ASN A 305 12.82 6.12 -5.46
N THR A 306 12.69 5.35 -4.36
CA THR A 306 11.71 5.63 -3.30
C THR A 306 12.16 5.06 -1.95
N HIS A 307 11.37 5.27 -0.89
CA HIS A 307 11.55 4.72 0.45
C HIS A 307 12.97 4.92 1.01
N PRO A 308 13.47 6.16 1.11
CA PRO A 308 14.79 6.39 1.69
C PRO A 308 14.81 6.11 3.20
N THR A 309 15.92 5.57 3.70
CA THR A 309 16.30 5.57 5.11
C THR A 309 17.79 5.79 5.25
N VAL A 310 18.21 6.55 6.28
CA VAL A 310 19.61 6.98 6.43
C VAL A 310 20.23 6.44 7.72
N GLY A 311 21.32 5.71 7.58
CA GLY A 311 22.07 5.14 8.67
C GLY A 311 23.39 5.87 8.97
N LYS A 312 23.81 5.88 10.24
CA LYS A 312 25.18 6.26 10.66
C LYS A 312 26.18 5.24 10.09
N TYR A 313 27.34 5.68 9.67
CA TYR A 313 28.42 4.77 9.23
C TYR A 313 29.72 5.03 9.95
N LYS A 314 30.75 5.50 9.26
CA LYS A 314 32.00 5.93 9.85
C LYS A 314 31.89 7.38 10.32
N LYS A 315 32.82 7.82 11.19
CA LYS A 315 32.82 9.21 11.70
C LYS A 315 32.61 10.22 10.57
N GLY A 316 31.49 10.93 10.62
CA GLY A 316 31.09 11.98 9.66
C GLY A 316 30.59 11.47 8.28
N THR A 317 30.36 10.16 8.10
CA THR A 317 29.75 9.61 6.90
C THR A 317 28.44 8.91 7.24
N GLN A 318 27.57 8.75 6.25
CA GLN A 318 26.26 8.13 6.38
C GLN A 318 26.02 7.11 5.25
N ILE A 319 24.98 6.33 5.35
CA ILE A 319 24.54 5.40 4.31
C ILE A 319 23.07 5.73 4.03
N LEU A 320 22.74 6.03 2.77
CA LEU A 320 21.38 6.04 2.28
C LEU A 320 21.03 4.63 1.81
N TYR A 321 20.01 4.02 2.41
CA TYR A 321 19.32 2.86 1.86
C TYR A 321 18.05 3.36 1.16
N PHE A 322 17.70 2.75 0.04
CA PHE A 322 16.53 3.15 -0.73
C PHE A 322 16.06 2.02 -1.64
N VAL A 323 14.84 2.12 -2.12
CA VAL A 323 14.22 1.14 -3.02
C VAL A 323 14.29 1.62 -4.46
N SER A 324 14.60 0.73 -5.39
CA SER A 324 14.54 1.03 -6.83
C SER A 324 14.19 -0.20 -7.66
N ASP A 325 13.45 0.02 -8.75
CA ASP A 325 13.14 -0.98 -9.78
C ASP A 325 14.18 -1.03 -10.91
N ARG A 326 15.37 -0.40 -10.70
CA ARG A 326 16.53 -0.58 -11.59
C ARG A 326 17.00 -2.03 -11.62
N PRO A 327 17.67 -2.51 -12.69
CA PRO A 327 18.08 -3.91 -12.82
C PRO A 327 18.82 -4.43 -11.59
N GLY A 328 18.25 -5.43 -10.92
CA GLY A 328 18.71 -5.99 -9.65
C GLY A 328 18.45 -7.50 -9.54
N ALA A 329 17.93 -7.96 -8.39
CA ALA A 329 17.64 -9.36 -8.13
C ALA A 329 16.24 -9.77 -8.61
N GLY A 330 15.28 -8.86 -8.58
CA GLY A 330 13.89 -9.15 -8.88
C GLY A 330 13.10 -7.94 -9.34
N GLY A 331 12.04 -7.62 -8.60
CA GLY A 331 11.17 -6.47 -8.84
C GLY A 331 11.80 -5.17 -8.32
N LYS A 332 11.28 -4.66 -7.21
CA LYS A 332 11.87 -3.52 -6.51
C LYS A 332 12.83 -4.04 -5.44
N ASP A 333 14.08 -3.66 -5.56
CA ASP A 333 15.17 -4.07 -4.66
C ASP A 333 15.58 -2.94 -3.73
N ILE A 334 16.14 -3.30 -2.56
CA ILE A 334 16.81 -2.35 -1.68
C ILE A 334 18.25 -2.16 -2.13
N TRP A 335 18.63 -0.90 -2.31
CA TRP A 335 19.96 -0.42 -2.69
C TRP A 335 20.55 0.43 -1.59
N TYR A 336 21.85 0.64 -1.60
CA TYR A 336 22.51 1.58 -0.71
C TYR A 336 23.57 2.43 -1.43
N SER A 337 23.75 3.67 -0.94
CA SER A 337 24.84 4.55 -1.31
C SER A 337 25.49 5.13 -0.07
N GLU A 338 26.83 5.14 -0.02
CA GLU A 338 27.55 5.85 1.03
C GLU A 338 27.51 7.37 0.75
N ILE A 339 27.27 8.15 1.79
CA ILE A 339 27.28 9.61 1.75
C ILE A 339 28.58 10.08 2.42
N SER A 340 29.40 10.84 1.69
CA SER A 340 30.61 11.43 2.25
C SER A 340 30.31 12.52 3.28
N LYS A 341 31.34 13.00 3.98
CA LYS A 341 31.19 14.14 4.92
C LYS A 341 30.66 15.40 4.21
N ASP A 342 31.04 15.59 2.95
CA ASP A 342 30.66 16.74 2.14
C ASP A 342 29.28 16.54 1.47
N GLY A 343 28.56 15.46 1.81
CA GLY A 343 27.22 15.17 1.29
C GLY A 343 27.18 14.55 -0.09
N VAL A 344 28.30 14.09 -0.63
CA VAL A 344 28.39 13.48 -1.96
C VAL A 344 28.02 12.00 -1.90
N PHE A 345 27.13 11.55 -2.77
CA PHE A 345 26.71 10.16 -2.91
C PHE A 345 27.69 9.36 -3.76
N LYS A 346 28.08 8.17 -3.26
CA LYS A 346 28.78 7.18 -4.08
C LYS A 346 27.80 6.43 -4.98
N ASP A 347 28.34 5.69 -5.97
CA ASP A 347 27.53 4.85 -6.84
C ASP A 347 26.75 3.80 -6.02
N PRO A 348 25.43 3.69 -6.23
CA PRO A 348 24.59 2.75 -5.48
C PRO A 348 24.97 1.30 -5.74
N LYS A 349 24.81 0.48 -4.71
CA LYS A 349 25.01 -0.97 -4.76
C LYS A 349 23.78 -1.69 -4.25
N ASN A 350 23.41 -2.77 -4.94
CA ASN A 350 22.34 -3.67 -4.49
C ASN A 350 22.73 -4.36 -3.18
N LEU A 351 21.82 -4.54 -2.23
CA LEU A 351 22.08 -5.24 -0.96
C LEU A 351 22.41 -6.73 -1.17
N GLY A 352 22.09 -7.27 -2.33
CA GLY A 352 22.40 -8.64 -2.72
C GLY A 352 21.33 -9.66 -2.35
N LYS A 353 21.49 -10.87 -2.90
CA LYS A 353 20.46 -11.94 -2.92
C LYS A 353 20.08 -12.51 -1.54
N LYS A 354 20.74 -12.13 -0.47
CA LYS A 354 20.33 -12.51 0.88
C LYS A 354 19.12 -11.67 1.33
N ILE A 355 19.11 -10.39 0.95
CA ILE A 355 18.04 -9.42 1.28
C ILE A 355 17.05 -9.35 0.13
N ASN A 356 17.52 -9.05 -1.09
CA ASN A 356 16.70 -8.90 -2.26
C ASN A 356 16.38 -10.25 -2.90
N THR A 357 15.11 -10.48 -3.21
CA THR A 357 14.59 -11.71 -3.78
C THR A 357 14.22 -11.55 -5.27
N ILE A 358 13.42 -12.45 -5.81
CA ILE A 358 12.84 -12.33 -7.16
C ILE A 358 11.55 -11.50 -7.17
N SER A 359 11.11 -11.03 -6.02
CA SER A 359 9.90 -10.23 -5.81
C SER A 359 10.27 -8.82 -5.36
N ASP A 360 9.44 -8.17 -4.56
CA ASP A 360 9.68 -6.81 -4.09
C ASP A 360 10.16 -6.77 -2.65
N GLU A 361 11.17 -5.97 -2.38
CA GLU A 361 11.61 -5.53 -1.05
C GLU A 361 11.38 -4.02 -0.93
N LEU A 362 10.54 -3.61 0.04
CA LEU A 362 10.03 -2.25 0.18
C LEU A 362 10.26 -1.71 1.60
N THR A 363 9.99 -0.43 1.78
CA THR A 363 9.87 0.27 3.08
C THR A 363 11.02 -0.01 4.07
N PRO A 364 12.30 0.10 3.64
CA PRO A 364 13.40 -0.11 4.56
C PRO A 364 13.42 0.94 5.66
N PHE A 365 13.64 0.51 6.90
CA PHE A 365 13.94 1.32 8.06
C PHE A 365 15.21 0.81 8.74
N TYR A 366 16.24 1.64 8.79
CA TYR A 366 17.50 1.27 9.45
C TYR A 366 17.60 1.86 10.85
N ASN A 367 17.54 1.01 11.85
CA ASN A 367 17.79 1.43 13.22
C ASN A 367 19.32 1.59 13.44
N ASN A 368 19.72 2.78 13.88
CA ASN A 368 21.11 3.15 14.01
C ASN A 368 21.79 2.55 15.26
N GLU A 369 21.03 2.32 16.31
CA GLU A 369 21.57 1.84 17.60
C GLU A 369 21.75 0.32 17.56
N SER A 370 20.72 -0.43 17.21
CA SER A 370 20.78 -1.90 17.08
C SER A 370 21.48 -2.37 15.80
N ARG A 371 21.61 -1.50 14.78
CA ARG A 371 22.10 -1.83 13.42
C ARG A 371 21.23 -2.85 12.69
N VAL A 372 19.96 -2.85 12.99
CA VAL A 372 18.95 -3.68 12.34
C VAL A 372 18.32 -2.91 11.20
N LEU A 373 18.20 -3.56 10.05
CA LEU A 373 17.38 -3.13 8.93
C LEU A 373 16.06 -3.88 8.98
N TYR A 374 14.96 -3.16 9.13
CA TYR A 374 13.62 -3.66 8.91
C TYR A 374 13.21 -3.34 7.47
N PHE A 375 12.48 -4.23 6.85
CA PHE A 375 11.95 -4.02 5.50
C PHE A 375 10.75 -4.92 5.26
N SER A 376 9.89 -4.55 4.31
CA SER A 376 8.74 -5.38 3.93
C SER A 376 9.05 -6.13 2.64
N SER A 377 8.70 -7.40 2.57
CA SER A 377 8.92 -8.24 1.39
C SER A 377 7.76 -9.20 1.15
N ASN A 378 7.41 -9.41 -0.11
CA ASN A 378 6.53 -10.47 -0.59
C ASN A 378 7.31 -11.61 -1.28
N GLY A 379 8.63 -11.63 -1.12
CA GLY A 379 9.53 -12.60 -1.73
C GLY A 379 10.22 -13.53 -0.74
N HIS A 380 10.26 -13.20 0.55
CA HIS A 380 10.66 -14.10 1.63
C HIS A 380 9.45 -14.90 2.14
N PRO A 381 9.65 -16.12 2.72
CA PRO A 381 8.55 -16.87 3.33
C PRO A 381 7.89 -16.08 4.46
N GLY A 382 6.61 -15.75 4.30
CA GLY A 382 5.87 -14.88 5.20
C GLY A 382 4.45 -15.35 5.50
N ILE A 383 3.80 -14.68 6.45
CA ILE A 383 2.44 -15.00 6.92
C ILE A 383 1.39 -14.53 5.91
N GLY A 384 1.59 -13.31 5.38
CA GLY A 384 0.64 -12.62 4.51
C GLY A 384 1.14 -12.37 3.10
N GLY A 385 0.79 -11.21 2.58
CA GLY A 385 1.27 -10.67 1.32
C GLY A 385 2.66 -10.07 1.46
N TYR A 386 2.75 -8.81 1.81
CA TYR A 386 3.98 -8.23 2.33
C TYR A 386 4.08 -8.47 3.82
N ASP A 387 5.20 -8.96 4.27
CA ASP A 387 5.52 -9.09 5.68
C ASP A 387 6.75 -8.26 6.03
N VAL A 388 6.83 -7.80 7.26
CA VAL A 388 8.01 -7.14 7.82
C VAL A 388 9.05 -8.17 8.20
N PHE A 389 10.28 -7.93 7.76
CA PHE A 389 11.47 -8.72 8.10
C PHE A 389 12.51 -7.86 8.78
N SER A 390 13.35 -8.46 9.61
CA SER A 390 14.50 -7.82 10.24
C SER A 390 15.79 -8.53 9.88
N THR A 391 16.90 -7.77 9.78
CA THR A 391 18.24 -8.32 9.55
C THR A 391 19.27 -7.39 10.17
N GLU A 392 20.27 -7.95 10.84
CA GLU A 392 21.37 -7.19 11.42
C GLU A 392 22.52 -7.04 10.42
N GLY A 393 23.11 -5.86 10.35
CA GLY A 393 24.31 -5.66 9.53
C GLY A 393 24.48 -4.26 8.95
N ARG A 394 25.33 -4.19 7.92
CA ARG A 394 25.62 -2.97 7.14
C ARG A 394 26.12 -3.28 5.75
N LEU A 395 25.85 -2.40 4.79
CA LEU A 395 26.34 -2.46 3.42
C LEU A 395 25.95 -3.79 2.75
N ARG A 396 26.88 -4.71 2.62
CA ARG A 396 26.68 -6.05 2.04
C ARG A 396 26.83 -7.20 3.06
N LYS A 397 27.05 -6.88 4.34
CA LYS A 397 27.21 -7.86 5.40
C LYS A 397 25.97 -7.88 6.28
N TRP A 398 25.05 -8.78 5.97
CA TRP A 398 23.78 -8.94 6.66
C TRP A 398 23.63 -10.36 7.21
N THR A 399 22.92 -10.51 8.31
CA THR A 399 22.41 -11.81 8.75
C THR A 399 21.36 -12.33 7.75
N LYS A 400 20.84 -13.53 7.93
CA LYS A 400 19.66 -14.00 7.20
C LYS A 400 18.46 -13.18 7.69
N PRO A 401 17.60 -12.65 6.80
CA PRO A 401 16.38 -12.00 7.22
C PRO A 401 15.47 -12.94 8.01
N GLU A 402 14.88 -12.43 9.07
CA GLU A 402 13.92 -13.12 9.91
C GLU A 402 12.58 -12.37 9.87
N ASN A 403 11.48 -13.10 9.68
CA ASN A 403 10.14 -12.55 9.78
C ASN A 403 9.90 -12.09 11.22
N VAL A 404 9.39 -10.88 11.41
CA VAL A 404 9.19 -10.34 12.79
C VAL A 404 8.06 -11.02 13.55
N GLY A 405 7.25 -11.85 12.89
CA GLY A 405 6.26 -12.72 13.52
C GLY A 405 4.90 -12.07 13.78
N TYR A 406 3.95 -12.92 14.23
CA TYR A 406 2.60 -12.51 14.60
C TYR A 406 2.57 -11.93 16.02
N PRO A 407 1.82 -10.82 16.33
CA PRO A 407 0.86 -10.14 15.48
C PRO A 407 1.39 -8.93 14.70
N LEU A 408 2.69 -8.69 14.62
CA LEU A 408 3.23 -7.60 13.79
C LEU A 408 3.06 -7.88 12.30
N ASN A 409 3.19 -9.15 11.91
CA ASN A 409 2.78 -9.62 10.60
C ASN A 409 1.47 -10.42 10.73
N SER A 410 0.58 -10.19 9.79
CA SER A 410 -0.75 -10.78 9.69
C SER A 410 -0.93 -11.57 8.38
N SER A 411 -2.15 -12.00 8.06
CA SER A 411 -2.42 -12.65 6.77
C SER A 411 -2.49 -11.69 5.58
N VAL A 412 -2.53 -10.37 5.81
CA VAL A 412 -2.59 -9.34 4.77
C VAL A 412 -1.23 -8.69 4.53
N ASP A 413 -1.20 -7.47 3.97
CA ASP A 413 0.05 -6.72 3.76
C ASP A 413 0.42 -5.95 5.03
N ASP A 414 1.59 -6.25 5.60
CA ASP A 414 2.18 -5.53 6.73
C ASP A 414 3.44 -4.79 6.30
N MET A 415 3.43 -3.47 6.41
CA MET A 415 4.44 -2.61 5.79
C MET A 415 4.83 -1.42 6.68
N TYR A 416 5.89 -0.72 6.29
CA TYR A 416 6.30 0.55 6.89
C TYR A 416 6.64 0.47 8.39
N PHE A 417 7.16 -0.67 8.85
CA PHE A 417 7.57 -0.76 10.24
C PHE A 417 8.72 0.21 10.53
N VAL A 418 8.53 1.04 11.55
CA VAL A 418 9.55 1.91 12.13
C VAL A 418 9.51 1.76 13.65
N ALA A 419 10.64 1.45 14.26
CA ALA A 419 10.76 1.44 15.71
C ALA A 419 10.89 2.87 16.24
N ASP A 420 10.41 3.09 17.46
CA ASP A 420 10.72 4.30 18.21
C ASP A 420 12.19 4.33 18.68
N GLU A 421 12.62 5.45 19.28
CA GLU A 421 14.04 5.66 19.60
C GLU A 421 14.56 4.68 20.66
N ASP A 422 13.71 4.19 21.55
CA ASP A 422 14.07 3.25 22.64
C ASP A 422 13.77 1.77 22.32
N GLU A 423 13.26 1.49 21.12
CA GLU A 423 12.87 0.16 20.63
C GLU A 423 11.83 -0.57 21.52
N THR A 424 11.09 0.17 22.36
CA THR A 424 10.01 -0.40 23.19
C THR A 424 8.68 -0.50 22.43
N GLY A 425 8.56 0.21 21.32
CA GLY A 425 7.42 0.24 20.43
C GLY A 425 7.78 0.65 19.01
N GLY A 426 6.75 0.99 18.25
CA GLY A 426 6.93 1.44 16.88
C GLY A 426 5.61 1.62 16.17
N TYR A 427 5.69 1.92 14.89
CA TYR A 427 4.54 2.14 14.02
C TYR A 427 4.67 1.25 12.78
N PHE A 428 3.55 0.79 12.27
CA PHE A 428 3.49 0.06 11.00
C PHE A 428 2.09 0.20 10.38
N ILE A 429 1.91 -0.33 9.20
CA ILE A 429 0.64 -0.36 8.46
C ILE A 429 0.28 -1.81 8.19
N SER A 430 -0.96 -2.13 8.50
CA SER A 430 -1.57 -3.44 8.26
C SER A 430 -2.97 -3.28 7.66
#